data_5db146ba06666db295593e0364fa1172
#
_entry.id   5db146ba06666db295593e0364fa1172
#
_cell.length_a   1.000
_cell.length_b   1.000
_cell.length_c   1.000
_cell.angle_alpha   90.00
_cell.angle_beta   90.00
_cell.angle_gamma   90.00
#
_symmetry.space_group_name_H-M   'P 1'
#
loop_
_entity.id
_entity.type
_entity.pdbx_description
1 polymer ?
#
loop_
_entity_poly.entity_id
_entity_poly.type
_entity_poly.pdbx_seq_one_letter_code
_entity_poly.pdbx_strand_id
1 'polypeptide(L)'
;MSDSGYPEPTAGALIQDPKGRILLLKSHKFNDRYTIPGGHIELGETAEEALRREIREETGLEIYDVEFLLYQDFVFDDAFWKKKHFIFLDFACRTDCTEVELNEEAQEYVWLTPEEALSLPIDRYTVRAIETLVARRSSNGK
;
A
#
# COMPACT_ATOMS: atom_id res chain seq x y z
N MET A 1 10.80 9.41 -16.22
CA MET A 1 10.20 8.44 -17.09
C MET A 1 8.91 8.94 -17.71
N SER A 2 8.78 8.75 -18.98
CA SER A 2 7.58 9.19 -19.66
C SER A 2 6.40 8.27 -19.34
N ASP A 3 5.20 8.76 -19.60
CA ASP A 3 4.00 7.96 -19.43
C ASP A 3 3.99 6.85 -20.47
N SER A 4 3.45 5.72 -20.07
CA SER A 4 3.48 4.54 -20.90
C SER A 4 2.47 4.57 -22.05
N GLY A 5 1.46 5.43 -21.97
CA GLY A 5 0.34 5.41 -22.89
C GLY A 5 -0.70 4.37 -22.54
N TYR A 6 -0.52 3.64 -21.45
CA TYR A 6 -1.43 2.63 -20.94
C TYR A 6 -1.62 2.81 -19.44
N PRO A 7 -2.73 2.34 -18.89
CA PRO A 7 -2.86 2.31 -17.44
C PRO A 7 -1.69 1.53 -16.82
N GLU A 8 -1.25 1.98 -15.66
CA GLU A 8 -0.06 1.42 -15.02
C GLU A 8 -0.47 0.57 -13.81
N PRO A 9 -0.23 -0.74 -13.85
CA PRO A 9 -0.58 -1.58 -12.70
C PRO A 9 0.45 -1.43 -11.60
N THR A 10 -0.05 -1.32 -10.35
CA THR A 10 0.80 -1.28 -9.17
C THR A 10 0.30 -2.28 -8.15
N ALA A 11 1.17 -2.71 -7.26
CA ALA A 11 0.82 -3.61 -6.17
C ALA A 11 1.11 -2.89 -4.86
N GLY A 12 0.11 -2.85 -3.97
CA GLY A 12 0.25 -2.21 -2.66
C GLY A 12 -0.09 -3.17 -1.56
N ALA A 13 0.45 -2.91 -0.35
CA ALA A 13 0.31 -3.85 0.75
C ALA A 13 -0.20 -3.19 2.01
N LEU A 14 -1.25 -3.78 2.59
CA LEU A 14 -1.62 -3.54 3.96
C LEU A 14 -0.86 -4.56 4.79
N ILE A 15 0.28 -4.14 5.33
CA ILE A 15 1.19 -5.02 6.07
C ILE A 15 0.78 -5.01 7.53
N GLN A 16 0.49 -6.19 8.07
CA GLN A 16 0.01 -6.32 9.45
C GLN A 16 1.14 -6.86 10.33
N ASP A 17 1.38 -6.20 11.46
CA ASP A 17 2.35 -6.67 12.42
C ASP A 17 1.70 -7.68 13.39
N PRO A 18 2.46 -8.29 14.32
CA PRO A 18 1.87 -9.28 15.22
C PRO A 18 0.77 -8.74 16.13
N LYS A 19 0.68 -7.42 16.28
CA LYS A 19 -0.37 -6.79 17.10
C LYS A 19 -1.56 -6.34 16.28
N GLY A 20 -1.58 -6.65 14.98
CA GLY A 20 -2.69 -6.27 14.11
C GLY A 20 -2.67 -4.83 13.64
N ARG A 21 -1.55 -4.13 13.83
CA ARG A 21 -1.38 -2.77 13.31
C ARG A 21 -0.94 -2.84 11.86
N ILE A 22 -1.24 -1.79 11.12
CA ILE A 22 -0.85 -1.70 9.72
C ILE A 22 0.19 -0.60 9.53
N LEU A 23 1.02 -0.76 8.52
CA LEU A 23 2.08 0.19 8.19
C LEU A 23 1.60 1.20 7.16
N LEU A 24 1.76 2.48 7.48
CA LEU A 24 1.49 3.56 6.54
C LEU A 24 2.74 4.40 6.37
N LEU A 25 2.94 4.88 5.15
CA LEU A 25 4.08 5.73 4.80
C LEU A 25 3.56 7.09 4.34
N LYS A 26 4.26 8.15 4.75
CA LYS A 26 3.91 9.50 4.33
C LYS A 26 4.72 9.82 3.08
N SER A 27 4.05 10.24 2.02
CA SER A 27 4.70 10.42 0.72
C SER A 27 4.34 11.77 0.09
N HIS A 28 5.36 12.46 -0.42
CA HIS A 28 5.16 13.69 -1.21
C HIS A 28 4.30 13.41 -2.44
N LYS A 29 4.46 12.24 -3.04
CA LYS A 29 3.74 11.91 -4.26
C LYS A 29 2.23 11.83 -4.04
N PHE A 30 1.82 11.59 -2.80
CA PHE A 30 0.40 11.58 -2.43
C PHE A 30 0.06 12.80 -1.58
N ASN A 31 0.66 13.95 -1.92
CA ASN A 31 0.36 15.24 -1.31
C ASN A 31 0.59 15.23 0.20
N ASP A 32 1.68 14.58 0.63
CA ASP A 32 2.09 14.48 2.03
C ASP A 32 1.06 13.78 2.90
N ARG A 33 0.27 12.89 2.30
CA ARG A 33 -0.66 12.05 3.05
C ARG A 33 -0.04 10.69 3.30
N TYR A 34 -0.61 9.98 4.26
CA TYR A 34 -0.21 8.61 4.55
C TYR A 34 -0.88 7.67 3.57
N THR A 35 -0.13 6.69 3.10
CA THR A 35 -0.61 5.72 2.13
C THR A 35 0.06 4.38 2.41
N ILE A 36 -0.42 3.32 1.75
CA ILE A 36 0.22 2.02 1.92
C ILE A 36 1.45 1.92 1.02
N PRO A 37 2.45 1.15 1.42
CA PRO A 37 3.64 0.94 0.57
C PRO A 37 3.31 0.09 -0.64
N GLY A 38 4.09 0.26 -1.70
CA GLY A 38 3.92 -0.49 -2.93
C GLY A 38 4.51 0.24 -4.12
N GLY A 39 4.33 -0.32 -5.29
CA GLY A 39 4.84 0.31 -6.50
C GLY A 39 4.51 -0.49 -7.74
N HIS A 40 5.15 -0.14 -8.85
CA HIS A 40 4.84 -0.68 -10.16
C HIS A 40 5.19 -2.16 -10.29
N ILE A 41 4.33 -2.88 -11.01
CA ILE A 41 4.64 -4.22 -11.47
C ILE A 41 5.47 -4.09 -12.74
N GLU A 42 6.65 -4.71 -12.75
CA GLU A 42 7.54 -4.61 -13.89
C GLU A 42 7.37 -5.80 -14.82
N LEU A 43 7.80 -5.60 -16.06
CA LEU A 43 7.70 -6.70 -17.02
C LEU A 43 8.37 -7.94 -16.49
N GLY A 44 7.66 -9.07 -16.59
CA GLY A 44 8.19 -10.34 -16.15
C GLY A 44 7.89 -10.69 -14.70
N GLU A 45 7.30 -9.76 -13.95
CA GLU A 45 6.93 -10.00 -12.55
C GLU A 45 5.47 -10.37 -12.42
N THR A 46 5.17 -11.30 -11.51
CA THR A 46 3.80 -11.45 -11.03
C THR A 46 3.51 -10.29 -10.08
N ALA A 47 2.23 -10.08 -9.78
CA ALA A 47 1.86 -9.03 -8.84
C ALA A 47 2.47 -9.28 -7.46
N GLU A 48 2.50 -10.53 -7.01
CA GLU A 48 3.10 -10.84 -5.70
C GLU A 48 4.60 -10.63 -5.70
N GLU A 49 5.29 -10.97 -6.79
CA GLU A 49 6.73 -10.74 -6.89
C GLU A 49 7.03 -9.25 -6.82
N ALA A 50 6.24 -8.44 -7.54
CA ALA A 50 6.41 -6.99 -7.51
C ALA A 50 6.17 -6.45 -6.10
N LEU A 51 5.13 -6.94 -5.44
CA LEU A 51 4.80 -6.51 -4.09
C LEU A 51 5.95 -6.76 -3.14
N ARG A 52 6.50 -7.99 -3.13
CA ARG A 52 7.60 -8.35 -2.23
C ARG A 52 8.83 -7.50 -2.50
N ARG A 53 9.13 -7.26 -3.78
CA ARG A 53 10.29 -6.44 -4.16
C ARG A 53 10.10 -5.00 -3.70
N GLU A 54 8.94 -4.41 -3.99
CA GLU A 54 8.67 -3.02 -3.61
C GLU A 54 8.72 -2.83 -2.09
N ILE A 55 8.12 -3.76 -1.35
CA ILE A 55 8.11 -3.65 0.11
C ILE A 55 9.53 -3.74 0.65
N ARG A 56 10.33 -4.65 0.11
CA ARG A 56 11.72 -4.78 0.56
C ARG A 56 12.52 -3.52 0.25
N GLU A 57 12.30 -2.94 -0.94
CA GLU A 57 13.01 -1.72 -1.33
C GLU A 57 12.61 -0.52 -0.49
N GLU A 58 11.32 -0.40 -0.20
CA GLU A 58 10.81 0.79 0.49
C GLU A 58 10.93 0.71 1.99
N THR A 59 10.90 -0.48 2.57
CA THR A 59 10.80 -0.63 4.02
C THR A 59 11.81 -1.59 4.62
N GLY A 60 12.44 -2.42 3.81
CA GLY A 60 13.33 -3.47 4.31
C GLY A 60 12.62 -4.67 4.89
N LEU A 61 11.30 -4.72 4.83
CA LEU A 61 10.54 -5.79 5.46
C LEU A 61 10.38 -7.00 4.55
N GLU A 62 10.32 -8.18 5.18
CA GLU A 62 9.91 -9.42 4.53
C GLU A 62 8.48 -9.71 4.92
N ILE A 63 7.66 -10.04 3.94
CA ILE A 63 6.23 -10.26 4.16
C ILE A 63 5.87 -11.71 3.85
N TYR A 64 4.77 -12.16 4.45
CA TYR A 64 4.25 -13.51 4.20
C TYR A 64 2.71 -13.47 4.29
N ASP A 65 2.07 -14.59 4.00
CA ASP A 65 0.61 -14.71 4.00
C ASP A 65 -0.03 -13.64 3.12
N VAL A 66 0.47 -13.51 1.90
CA VAL A 66 -0.02 -12.51 0.95
C VAL A 66 -1.34 -12.97 0.36
N GLU A 67 -2.37 -12.12 0.49
CA GLU A 67 -3.65 -12.43 -0.17
C GLU A 67 -4.24 -11.16 -0.78
N PHE A 68 -4.88 -11.34 -1.91
CA PHE A 68 -5.48 -10.24 -2.64
C PHE A 68 -6.71 -9.69 -1.91
N LEU A 69 -6.82 -8.37 -1.82
CA LEU A 69 -7.97 -7.72 -1.19
C LEU A 69 -8.93 -7.12 -2.21
N LEU A 70 -8.43 -6.20 -3.02
CA LEU A 70 -9.28 -5.50 -3.98
C LEU A 70 -8.40 -4.81 -5.00
N TYR A 71 -9.04 -4.39 -6.11
CA TYR A 71 -8.36 -3.47 -7.02
C TYR A 71 -9.10 -2.14 -7.03
N GLN A 72 -8.42 -1.08 -7.44
CA GLN A 72 -9.03 0.23 -7.53
C GLN A 72 -8.53 0.93 -8.79
N ASP A 73 -9.43 1.62 -9.45
CA ASP A 73 -9.09 2.42 -10.62
C ASP A 73 -8.74 3.84 -10.18
N PHE A 74 -7.53 4.27 -10.51
CA PHE A 74 -7.05 5.61 -10.18
C PHE A 74 -6.85 6.35 -11.50
N VAL A 75 -7.85 7.13 -11.91
CA VAL A 75 -7.85 7.74 -13.23
C VAL A 75 -7.70 9.25 -13.07
N PHE A 76 -6.46 9.73 -13.24
CA PHE A 76 -6.13 11.15 -13.24
C PHE A 76 -6.62 11.88 -11.99
N ASP A 77 -6.54 11.21 -10.84
CA ASP A 77 -7.03 11.76 -9.58
C ASP A 77 -6.01 12.72 -8.99
N ASP A 78 -6.50 13.76 -8.32
CA ASP A 78 -5.66 14.78 -7.70
C ASP A 78 -4.91 14.30 -6.47
N ALA A 79 -5.19 13.10 -5.99
CA ALA A 79 -4.50 12.56 -4.82
C ALA A 79 -3.02 12.29 -5.07
N PHE A 80 -2.63 12.19 -6.35
CA PHE A 80 -1.24 11.96 -6.73
C PHE A 80 -0.65 13.27 -7.26
N TRP A 81 0.67 13.44 -7.12
CA TRP A 81 1.34 14.69 -7.42
C TRP A 81 1.34 15.07 -8.91
N LYS A 82 1.08 14.10 -9.80
CA LYS A 82 0.97 14.39 -11.22
C LYS A 82 -0.13 13.53 -11.82
N LYS A 83 -0.47 13.83 -13.07
CA LYS A 83 -1.57 13.16 -13.76
C LYS A 83 -1.16 11.73 -14.11
N LYS A 84 -1.89 10.75 -13.57
CA LYS A 84 -1.57 9.34 -13.77
C LYS A 84 -2.85 8.51 -13.85
N HIS A 85 -2.75 7.41 -14.58
CA HIS A 85 -3.79 6.40 -14.60
C HIS A 85 -3.17 5.11 -14.05
N PHE A 86 -3.52 4.79 -12.81
CA PHE A 86 -3.04 3.56 -12.16
C PHE A 86 -4.16 2.55 -12.04
N ILE A 87 -3.78 1.28 -12.03
CA ILE A 87 -4.67 0.23 -11.55
C ILE A 87 -4.01 -0.31 -10.30
N PHE A 88 -4.61 -0.02 -9.15
CA PHE A 88 -4.09 -0.45 -7.85
C PHE A 88 -4.55 -1.87 -7.56
N LEU A 89 -3.61 -2.78 -7.34
CA LEU A 89 -3.89 -4.12 -6.83
C LEU A 89 -3.44 -4.14 -5.39
N ASP A 90 -4.39 -4.19 -4.47
CA ASP A 90 -4.09 -4.08 -3.04
C ASP A 90 -4.17 -5.45 -2.37
N PHE A 91 -3.16 -5.74 -1.56
CA PHE A 91 -3.01 -7.03 -0.89
C PHE A 91 -2.92 -6.84 0.62
N ALA A 92 -3.35 -7.85 1.36
CA ALA A 92 -3.07 -7.94 2.79
C ALA A 92 -1.93 -8.93 2.99
N CYS A 93 -1.08 -8.67 3.95
CA CYS A 93 0.02 -9.58 4.26
C CYS A 93 0.47 -9.35 5.70
N ARG A 94 1.47 -10.10 6.14
CA ARG A 94 1.98 -10.04 7.49
C ARG A 94 3.48 -9.88 7.50
N THR A 95 3.99 -9.34 8.61
CA THR A 95 5.44 -9.30 8.86
C THR A 95 5.68 -9.52 10.35
N ASP A 96 6.85 -10.08 10.67
CA ASP A 96 7.23 -10.27 12.07
C ASP A 96 8.06 -9.12 12.60
N CYS A 97 8.64 -8.31 11.70
CA CYS A 97 9.53 -7.23 12.08
C CYS A 97 8.85 -5.89 11.89
N THR A 98 8.95 -5.01 12.89
CA THR A 98 8.35 -3.68 12.81
C THR A 98 9.39 -2.58 12.61
N GLU A 99 10.66 -2.95 12.46
CA GLU A 99 11.71 -1.97 12.19
C GLU A 99 11.78 -1.69 10.71
N VAL A 100 11.51 -0.45 10.34
CA VAL A 100 11.40 -0.04 8.95
C VAL A 100 12.59 0.83 8.58
N GLU A 101 13.20 0.50 7.43
CA GLU A 101 14.25 1.34 6.83
C GLU A 101 13.71 1.96 5.57
N LEU A 102 13.34 3.24 5.66
CA LEU A 102 12.76 3.93 4.52
C LEU A 102 13.83 4.27 3.48
N ASN A 103 13.44 4.22 2.21
CA ASN A 103 14.25 4.78 1.14
C ASN A 103 13.77 6.20 0.87
N GLU A 104 14.20 6.81 -0.25
CA GLU A 104 13.86 8.20 -0.54
C GLU A 104 12.40 8.39 -0.96
N GLU A 105 11.63 7.30 -1.10
CA GLU A 105 10.25 7.39 -1.56
C GLU A 105 9.31 7.93 -0.49
N ALA A 106 9.66 7.78 0.79
CA ALA A 106 8.79 8.21 1.88
C ALA A 106 9.55 8.99 2.92
N GLN A 107 8.85 9.90 3.63
CA GLN A 107 9.46 10.76 4.64
C GLN A 107 9.39 10.17 6.04
N GLU A 108 8.31 9.45 6.34
CA GLU A 108 8.13 8.86 7.67
C GLU A 108 7.16 7.70 7.59
N TYR A 109 7.14 6.90 8.63
CA TYR A 109 6.24 5.77 8.70
C TYR A 109 5.57 5.71 10.06
N VAL A 110 4.46 4.97 10.11
CA VAL A 110 3.74 4.77 11.36
C VAL A 110 3.05 3.42 11.34
N TRP A 111 3.00 2.77 12.50
CA TRP A 111 2.22 1.56 12.71
C TRP A 111 1.00 1.92 13.53
N LEU A 112 -0.20 1.67 13.00
CA LEU A 112 -1.45 2.02 13.66
C LEU A 112 -2.46 0.91 13.47
N THR A 113 -3.40 0.80 14.41
CA THR A 113 -4.56 -0.06 14.14
C THR A 113 -5.32 0.53 12.96
N PRO A 114 -6.10 -0.29 12.24
CA PRO A 114 -6.91 0.25 11.14
C PRO A 114 -7.80 1.40 11.59
N GLU A 115 -8.38 1.30 12.77
CA GLU A 115 -9.25 2.36 13.30
C GLU A 115 -8.50 3.66 13.52
N GLU A 116 -7.30 3.57 14.09
CA GLU A 116 -6.48 4.76 14.30
C GLU A 116 -6.06 5.37 12.97
N ALA A 117 -5.75 4.51 11.99
CA ALA A 117 -5.30 4.99 10.68
C ALA A 117 -6.37 5.81 9.98
N LEU A 118 -7.64 5.46 10.17
CA LEU A 118 -8.74 6.17 9.51
C LEU A 118 -8.91 7.60 10.03
N SER A 119 -8.26 7.96 11.14
CA SER A 119 -8.31 9.32 11.65
C SER A 119 -7.17 10.20 11.12
N LEU A 120 -6.24 9.64 10.36
CA LEU A 120 -5.13 10.38 9.78
C LEU A 120 -5.50 10.98 8.42
N PRO A 121 -4.69 11.96 7.94
CA PRO A 121 -4.90 12.47 6.58
C PRO A 121 -4.44 11.43 5.56
N ILE A 122 -5.36 10.59 5.14
CA ILE A 122 -5.12 9.56 4.15
C ILE A 122 -6.06 9.79 2.96
N ASP A 123 -5.65 9.29 1.80
CA ASP A 123 -6.46 9.45 0.60
C ASP A 123 -7.59 8.41 0.59
N ARG A 124 -8.57 8.63 -0.29
CA ARG A 124 -9.75 7.77 -0.32
C ARG A 124 -9.44 6.34 -0.75
N TYR A 125 -8.36 6.15 -1.49
CA TYR A 125 -7.97 4.80 -1.92
C TYR A 125 -7.40 4.01 -0.76
N THR A 126 -6.62 4.67 0.09
CA THR A 126 -6.11 4.05 1.31
C THR A 126 -7.26 3.76 2.28
N VAL A 127 -8.23 4.69 2.38
CA VAL A 127 -9.41 4.47 3.20
C VAL A 127 -10.13 3.21 2.76
N ARG A 128 -10.38 3.07 1.46
CA ARG A 128 -11.10 1.91 0.94
C ARG A 128 -10.36 0.61 1.21
N ALA A 129 -9.05 0.62 1.04
CA ALA A 129 -8.24 -0.57 1.31
C ALA A 129 -8.36 -0.98 2.77
N ILE A 130 -8.26 0.00 3.69
CA ILE A 130 -8.36 -0.27 5.12
C ILE A 130 -9.75 -0.80 5.47
N GLU A 131 -10.78 -0.19 4.93
CA GLU A 131 -12.15 -0.64 5.19
C GLU A 131 -12.38 -2.06 4.69
N THR A 132 -11.78 -2.40 3.55
CA THR A 132 -11.88 -3.76 3.02
C THR A 132 -11.21 -4.75 3.94
N LEU A 133 -10.04 -4.40 4.48
CA LEU A 133 -9.34 -5.26 5.43
C LEU A 133 -10.18 -5.48 6.70
N VAL A 134 -10.75 -4.41 7.23
CA VAL A 134 -11.57 -4.49 8.44
C VAL A 134 -12.77 -5.39 8.20
N ALA A 135 -13.43 -5.23 7.06
CA ALA A 135 -14.58 -6.06 6.72
C ALA A 135 -14.18 -7.53 6.58
N ARG A 136 -13.00 -7.78 6.00
CA ARG A 136 -12.50 -9.15 5.85
C ARG A 136 -12.25 -9.81 7.21
N ARG A 137 -11.66 -9.04 8.15
CA ARG A 137 -11.43 -9.53 9.51
C ARG A 137 -12.73 -9.91 10.20
N SER A 138 -13.75 -9.08 10.06
CA SER A 138 -15.06 -9.35 10.64
C SER A 138 -15.70 -10.58 10.03
N SER A 139 -15.61 -10.72 8.70
CA SER A 139 -16.17 -11.86 8.00
C SER A 139 -15.57 -13.18 8.44
N ASN A 140 -14.31 -13.14 8.89
CA ASN A 140 -13.62 -14.36 9.34
C ASN A 140 -13.92 -14.69 10.79
N GLY A 141 -14.89 -14.02 11.40
CA GLY A 141 -15.32 -14.33 12.75
C GLY A 141 -14.35 -13.87 13.83
N LYS A 142 -13.54 -12.89 13.53
CA LYS A 142 -12.52 -12.41 14.47
C LYS A 142 -12.84 -11.07 15.04
#